data_86b8268cab0ae094665297047a00fec3
#
_entry.id   86b8268cab0ae094665297047a00fec3
#
_cell.length_a   1.000
_cell.length_b   1.000
_cell.length_c   1.000
_cell.angle_alpha   90.00
_cell.angle_beta   90.00
_cell.angle_gamma   90.00
#
_symmetry.space_group_name_H-M   'P 1'
#
loop_
_entity.id
_entity.type
_entity.pdbx_description
1 polymer ?
#
loop_
_entity_poly.entity_id
_entity_poly.type
_entity_poly.pdbx_seq_one_letter_code
_entity_poly.pdbx_strand_id
1 'polypeptide(L)'
;LAKRLRLQMEITGSGEIFGTPYYMSPEQGHGNAVDQRSDIYSLGVIFYEMLTGEKPYQAESAMGIIYKHAQAPIPLLPARLADYQSLLNMMLAKKPEDRLQSVAEVEEGL
;
A
#
# COMPACT_ATOMS: atom_id res chain seq x y z
N LEU A 1 -4.27 13.29 -9.24
CA LEU A 1 -3.83 12.13 -8.43
C LEU A 1 -4.67 11.98 -7.16
N ALA A 2 -4.80 13.02 -6.35
CA ALA A 2 -5.57 12.94 -5.12
C ALA A 2 -7.01 12.50 -5.34
N LYS A 3 -7.67 13.02 -6.38
CA LYS A 3 -9.03 12.65 -6.72
C LYS A 3 -9.14 11.18 -7.10
N ARG A 4 -8.19 10.68 -7.90
CA ARG A 4 -8.17 9.27 -8.31
C ARG A 4 -7.93 8.36 -7.13
N LEU A 5 -7.04 8.74 -6.23
CA LEU A 5 -6.77 7.97 -5.02
C LEU A 5 -7.99 7.93 -4.11
N ARG A 6 -8.72 9.04 -3.97
CA ARG A 6 -9.97 9.06 -3.19
C ARG A 6 -11.01 8.10 -3.75
N LEU A 7 -11.17 8.04 -5.08
CA LEU A 7 -12.08 7.10 -5.70
C LEU A 7 -11.68 5.65 -5.37
N GLN A 8 -10.39 5.35 -5.41
CA GLN A 8 -9.90 4.03 -5.03
C GLN A 8 -10.13 3.75 -3.55
N MET A 9 -9.99 4.75 -2.69
CA MET A 9 -10.28 4.61 -1.26
C MET A 9 -11.74 4.23 -1.02
N GLU A 10 -12.67 4.85 -1.74
CA GLU A 10 -14.09 4.51 -1.65
C GLU A 10 -14.37 3.08 -2.09
N ILE A 11 -13.73 2.65 -3.19
CA ILE A 11 -13.87 1.28 -3.69
C ILE A 11 -13.25 0.28 -2.71
N THR A 12 -12.05 0.58 -2.21
CA THR A 12 -11.33 -0.28 -1.28
C THR A 12 -11.99 -0.33 0.10
N GLY A 13 -12.59 0.77 0.51
CA GLY A 13 -13.30 0.84 1.79
C GLY A 13 -14.49 -0.10 1.88
N SER A 14 -14.97 -0.63 0.76
CA SER A 14 -15.99 -1.68 0.76
C SER A 14 -15.42 -3.06 1.11
N GLY A 15 -14.11 -3.14 1.34
CA GLY A 15 -13.47 -4.34 1.89
C GLY A 15 -12.92 -5.32 0.88
N GLU A 16 -12.76 -4.93 -0.38
CA GLU A 16 -12.64 -5.95 -1.39
C GLU A 16 -11.50 -5.78 -2.38
N ILE A 17 -10.28 -6.13 -1.95
CA ILE A 17 -9.22 -6.42 -2.91
C ILE A 17 -9.02 -7.92 -2.90
N PHE A 18 -9.59 -8.59 -3.89
CA PHE A 18 -9.55 -10.04 -3.97
C PHE A 18 -8.58 -10.59 -4.99
N GLY A 19 -8.11 -11.79 -4.72
CA GLY A 19 -7.59 -12.73 -5.70
C GLY A 19 -6.15 -12.52 -6.10
N THR A 20 -5.50 -11.41 -5.73
CA THR A 20 -4.10 -11.20 -6.08
C THR A 20 -3.33 -10.65 -4.89
N PRO A 21 -2.14 -11.22 -4.59
CA PRO A 21 -1.35 -10.75 -3.47
C PRO A 21 -0.65 -9.41 -3.72
N TYR A 22 -0.78 -8.82 -4.89
CA TYR A 22 -0.11 -7.55 -5.20
C TYR A 22 -0.48 -6.42 -4.24
N TYR A 23 -1.70 -6.45 -3.71
CA TYR A 23 -2.23 -5.38 -2.85
C TYR A 23 -2.36 -5.78 -1.39
N MET A 24 -1.98 -7.01 -1.04
CA MET A 24 -2.10 -7.52 0.33
C MET A 24 -1.10 -6.84 1.27
N SER A 25 -1.57 -6.51 2.48
CA SER A 25 -0.67 -6.11 3.54
C SER A 25 0.12 -7.31 4.06
N PRO A 26 1.26 -7.08 4.73
CA PRO A 26 2.02 -8.18 5.33
C PRO A 26 1.19 -9.04 6.28
N GLU A 27 0.36 -8.42 7.11
CA GLU A 27 -0.48 -9.16 8.06
C GLU A 27 -1.54 -10.01 7.36
N GLN A 28 -2.11 -9.53 6.25
CA GLN A 28 -3.05 -10.33 5.45
C GLN A 28 -2.37 -11.56 4.85
N GLY A 29 -1.17 -11.37 4.31
CA GLY A 29 -0.41 -12.46 3.70
C GLY A 29 -0.01 -13.54 4.69
N HIS A 30 0.08 -13.22 5.98
CA HIS A 30 0.46 -14.15 7.03
C HIS A 30 -0.75 -14.65 7.84
N GLY A 31 -1.97 -14.27 7.43
CA GLY A 31 -3.17 -14.72 8.14
C GLY A 31 -3.37 -14.10 9.51
N ASN A 32 -2.70 -13.01 9.79
CA ASN A 32 -2.84 -12.29 11.07
C ASN A 32 -4.09 -11.41 11.07
N ALA A 33 -4.46 -10.91 12.24
CA ALA A 33 -5.60 -10.02 12.38
C ALA A 33 -5.39 -8.75 11.54
N VAL A 34 -6.46 -8.30 10.87
CA VAL A 34 -6.42 -7.14 9.98
C VAL A 34 -7.39 -6.08 10.48
N ASP A 35 -7.09 -4.82 10.17
CA ASP A 35 -7.96 -3.70 10.49
C ASP A 35 -7.81 -2.63 9.37
N GLN A 36 -8.31 -1.41 9.63
CA GLN A 36 -8.26 -0.33 8.65
C GLN A 36 -6.84 0.01 8.20
N ARG A 37 -5.82 -0.30 9.01
CA ARG A 37 -4.41 -0.03 8.65
C ARG A 37 -3.91 -0.98 7.56
N SER A 38 -4.54 -2.15 7.41
CA SER A 38 -4.28 -3.04 6.27
C SER A 38 -4.78 -2.42 4.98
N ASP A 39 -5.92 -1.74 5.02
CA ASP A 39 -6.46 -1.02 3.86
C ASP A 39 -5.54 0.15 3.49
N ILE A 40 -4.97 0.83 4.47
CA ILE A 40 -4.01 1.92 4.24
C ILE A 40 -2.78 1.39 3.50
N TYR A 41 -2.29 0.22 3.88
CA TYR A 41 -1.19 -0.42 3.17
C TYR A 41 -1.56 -0.69 1.70
N SER A 42 -2.72 -1.29 1.47
CA SER A 42 -3.22 -1.58 0.12
C SER A 42 -3.36 -0.30 -0.70
N LEU A 43 -3.83 0.78 -0.10
CA LEU A 43 -3.88 2.10 -0.73
C LEU A 43 -2.48 2.60 -1.10
N GLY A 44 -1.50 2.33 -0.26
CA GLY A 44 -0.11 2.67 -0.54
C GLY A 44 0.42 1.97 -1.78
N VAL A 45 0.05 0.70 -1.96
CA VAL A 45 0.41 -0.05 -3.16
C VAL A 45 -0.24 0.58 -4.39
N ILE A 46 -1.52 0.92 -4.31
CA ILE A 46 -2.25 1.59 -5.37
C ILE A 46 -1.63 2.95 -5.68
N PHE A 47 -1.28 3.71 -4.65
CA PHE A 47 -0.64 5.01 -4.77
C PHE A 47 0.68 4.90 -5.54
N TYR A 48 1.52 3.94 -5.16
CA TYR A 48 2.78 3.68 -5.87
C TYR A 48 2.52 3.37 -7.35
N GLU A 49 1.57 2.50 -7.61
CA GLU A 49 1.22 2.10 -8.99
C GLU A 49 0.70 3.29 -9.80
N MET A 50 -0.09 4.16 -9.20
CA MET A 50 -0.58 5.36 -9.87
C MET A 50 0.55 6.34 -10.19
N LEU A 51 1.55 6.44 -9.32
CA LEU A 51 2.68 7.33 -9.50
C LEU A 51 3.66 6.84 -10.57
N THR A 52 3.91 5.53 -10.59
CA THR A 52 5.02 4.95 -11.39
C THR A 52 4.56 4.12 -12.57
N GLY A 53 3.30 3.69 -12.59
CA GLY A 53 2.80 2.73 -13.58
C GLY A 53 3.20 1.29 -13.29
N GLU A 54 3.86 1.03 -12.17
CA GLU A 54 4.34 -0.30 -11.80
C GLU A 54 3.91 -0.67 -10.39
N LYS A 55 3.77 -1.97 -10.12
CA LYS A 55 3.54 -2.46 -8.77
C LYS A 55 4.84 -2.44 -7.98
N PRO A 56 4.79 -2.10 -6.68
CA PRO A 56 6.02 -1.99 -5.87
C PRO A 56 6.75 -3.32 -5.69
N TYR A 57 6.03 -4.42 -5.63
CA TYR A 57 6.61 -5.75 -5.42
C TYR A 57 6.08 -6.72 -6.47
N GLN A 58 6.99 -7.39 -7.15
CA GLN A 58 6.67 -8.37 -8.18
C GLN A 58 7.54 -9.59 -7.98
N ALA A 59 7.00 -10.77 -8.30
CA ALA A 59 7.70 -12.03 -8.26
C ALA A 59 6.98 -13.02 -9.18
N GLU A 60 7.62 -14.17 -9.42
CA GLU A 60 7.05 -15.19 -10.30
C GLU A 60 5.94 -16.01 -9.64
N SER A 61 5.84 -15.94 -8.31
CA SER A 61 4.83 -16.69 -7.56
C SER A 61 4.10 -15.80 -6.59
N ALA A 62 2.87 -16.20 -6.23
CA ALA A 62 2.09 -15.51 -5.21
C ALA A 62 2.82 -15.46 -3.87
N MET A 63 3.43 -16.56 -3.47
CA MET A 63 4.19 -16.62 -2.22
C MET A 63 5.39 -15.69 -2.24
N GLY A 64 6.05 -15.54 -3.40
CA GLY A 64 7.15 -14.60 -3.55
C GLY A 64 6.72 -13.16 -3.37
N ILE A 65 5.54 -12.81 -3.87
CA ILE A 65 4.98 -11.47 -3.69
C ILE A 65 4.65 -11.21 -2.21
N ILE A 66 4.02 -12.17 -1.56
CA ILE A 66 3.69 -12.10 -0.14
C ILE A 66 4.97 -11.90 0.70
N TYR A 67 6.01 -12.66 0.38
CA TYR A 67 7.30 -12.54 1.05
C TYR A 67 7.87 -11.12 0.90
N LYS A 68 7.81 -10.56 -0.30
CA LYS A 68 8.32 -9.20 -0.54
C LYS A 68 7.54 -8.14 0.21
N HIS A 69 6.23 -8.27 0.31
CA HIS A 69 5.43 -7.35 1.13
C HIS A 69 5.92 -7.33 2.58
N ALA A 70 6.32 -8.49 3.10
CA ALA A 70 6.77 -8.60 4.47
C ALA A 70 8.23 -8.18 4.68
N GLN A 71 9.09 -8.43 3.70
CA GLN A 71 10.54 -8.38 3.91
C GLN A 71 11.30 -7.41 3.01
N ALA A 72 10.82 -7.14 1.81
CA ALA A 72 11.57 -6.28 0.89
C ALA A 72 11.47 -4.81 1.30
N PRO A 73 12.53 -4.01 1.08
CA PRO A 73 12.48 -2.59 1.40
C PRO A 73 11.41 -1.87 0.58
N ILE A 74 10.88 -0.78 1.13
CA ILE A 74 9.96 0.08 0.40
C ILE A 74 10.72 0.68 -0.78
N PRO A 75 10.17 0.60 -2.02
CA PRO A 75 10.88 1.13 -3.18
C PRO A 75 11.06 2.64 -3.12
N LEU A 76 12.17 3.10 -3.66
CA LEU A 76 12.44 4.52 -3.79
C LEU A 76 11.76 5.04 -5.05
N LEU A 77 11.05 6.15 -4.92
CA LEU A 77 10.43 6.82 -6.05
C LEU A 77 11.49 7.54 -6.88
N PRO A 78 11.26 7.72 -8.20
CA PRO A 78 12.13 8.58 -9.01
C PRO A 78 12.22 10.00 -8.43
N ALA A 79 13.31 10.69 -8.72
CA ALA A 79 13.56 12.03 -8.18
C ALA A 79 12.39 13.00 -8.43
N ARG A 80 11.73 12.92 -9.60
CA ARG A 80 10.58 13.77 -9.93
C ARG A 80 9.36 13.55 -9.03
N LEU A 81 9.34 12.43 -8.29
CA LEU A 81 8.25 12.05 -7.40
C LEU A 81 8.69 12.02 -5.93
N ALA A 82 9.87 12.57 -5.62
CA ALA A 82 10.46 12.49 -4.29
C ALA A 82 9.58 13.09 -3.20
N ASP A 83 8.76 14.08 -3.50
CA ASP A 83 7.87 14.72 -2.54
C ASP A 83 6.83 13.74 -1.95
N TYR A 84 6.55 12.64 -2.65
CA TYR A 84 5.59 11.65 -2.19
C TYR A 84 6.22 10.51 -1.38
N GLN A 85 7.55 10.47 -1.31
CA GLN A 85 8.25 9.35 -0.65
C GLN A 85 7.87 9.21 0.82
N SER A 86 7.80 10.32 1.54
CA SER A 86 7.47 10.29 2.96
C SER A 86 6.08 9.70 3.20
N LEU A 87 5.09 10.15 2.44
CA LEU A 87 3.73 9.63 2.55
C LEU A 87 3.69 8.14 2.20
N LEU A 88 4.35 7.76 1.11
CA LEU A 88 4.42 6.36 0.70
C LEU A 88 5.01 5.48 1.79
N ASN A 89 6.11 5.92 2.42
CA ASN A 89 6.75 5.19 3.51
C ASN A 89 5.80 4.96 4.68
N MET A 90 4.99 5.96 5.01
CA MET A 90 4.01 5.86 6.10
C MET A 90 2.81 4.99 5.76
N MET A 91 2.55 4.78 4.49
CA MET A 91 1.47 3.87 4.06
C MET A 91 1.97 2.43 3.93
N LEU A 92 3.21 2.24 3.48
CA LEU A 92 3.79 0.92 3.21
C LEU A 92 4.66 0.37 4.35
N ALA A 93 4.68 0.99 5.51
CA ALA A 93 5.40 0.46 6.65
C ALA A 93 4.98 -0.98 6.94
N LYS A 94 5.94 -1.83 7.25
CA LYS A 94 5.67 -3.28 7.40
C LYS A 94 4.77 -3.59 8.58
N LYS A 95 4.92 -2.84 9.67
CA LYS A 95 4.11 -3.03 10.88
C LYS A 95 2.95 -2.05 10.88
N PRO A 96 1.72 -2.50 11.20
CA PRO A 96 0.58 -1.60 11.24
C PRO A 96 0.77 -0.39 12.16
N GLU A 97 1.43 -0.56 13.29
CA GLU A 97 1.68 0.53 14.24
C GLU A 97 2.61 1.62 13.70
N ASP A 98 3.39 1.32 12.67
CA ASP A 98 4.29 2.28 12.04
C ASP A 98 3.65 3.02 10.85
N ARG A 99 2.44 2.64 10.47
CA ARG A 99 1.70 3.27 9.38
C ARG A 99 0.87 4.44 9.87
N LEU A 100 0.35 5.22 8.93
CA LEU A 100 -0.76 6.11 9.21
C LEU A 100 -1.93 5.30 9.78
N GLN A 101 -2.66 5.88 10.71
CA GLN A 101 -3.67 5.14 11.48
C GLN A 101 -5.08 5.30 10.95
N SER A 102 -5.30 6.25 10.04
CA SER A 102 -6.64 6.51 9.50
C SER A 102 -6.56 7.02 8.07
N VAL A 103 -7.67 6.86 7.35
CA VAL A 103 -7.83 7.41 6.00
C VAL A 103 -7.73 8.93 6.01
N ALA A 104 -8.22 9.58 7.07
CA ALA A 104 -8.10 11.03 7.22
C ALA A 104 -6.64 11.48 7.20
N GLU A 105 -5.75 10.75 7.87
CA GLU A 105 -4.33 11.05 7.84
C GLU A 105 -3.73 10.88 6.43
N VAL A 106 -4.18 9.90 5.67
CA VAL A 106 -3.76 9.73 4.28
C VAL A 106 -4.17 10.96 3.45
N GLU A 107 -5.41 11.41 3.59
CA GLU A 107 -5.91 12.57 2.86
C GLU A 107 -5.14 13.83 3.21
N GLU A 108 -4.77 14.01 4.46
CA GLU A 108 -3.97 15.16 4.90
C GLU A 108 -2.59 15.16 4.25
N GLY A 109 -2.02 13.99 3.96
CA GLY A 109 -0.71 13.84 3.32
C GLY A 109 -0.73 14.07 1.81
N LEU A 110 -1.91 14.03 1.21
CA LEU A 110 -2.04 14.28 -0.21
C LEU A 110 -2.11 15.79 -0.47
#